data_139051684577ab84c1c66ae676c532f7
#
_entry.id   139051684577ab84c1c66ae676c532f7
#
_cell.length_a   1.000
_cell.length_b   1.000
_cell.length_c   1.000
_cell.angle_alpha   90.00
_cell.angle_beta   90.00
_cell.angle_gamma   90.00
#
_symmetry.space_group_name_H-M   'P 1'
#
loop_
_entity.id
_entity.type
_entity.pdbx_description
1 polymer ?
#
loop_
_entity_poly.entity_id
_entity_poly.type
_entity_poly.pdbx_seq_one_letter_code
_entity_poly.pdbx_strand_id
1 'polypeptide(L)'
;MVESTSGRHGDPTRLLVDCGLALKEVTARLAQRGLAISDIDAIFVTHEHNDHVGGVARLARAGGLPVLCTHGTRAACPDEFWSGVQVSEVDSHADIELCDFQLRCFPVPHDAREPVQLVIEEIHLGATGHRLGVLTDVGKSTPFIEEALSGCDGLFLEANHDEALLAASDYPPSLKQRIGGPFGHLSNTQSAGVLTAVDQSRLQTVVAAHLSRHNNRPELAHDALRPVLRTQSQLHIASQANGLDWLALAR
;
A
#
# COMPACT_ATOMS: atom_id res chain seq x y z
N MET A 1 -3.79 0.04 7.00
CA MET A 1 -4.78 1.04 7.41
C MET A 1 -4.05 2.33 7.75
N VAL A 2 -4.61 3.46 7.37
CA VAL A 2 -4.10 4.81 7.63
C VAL A 2 -5.15 5.56 8.45
N GLU A 3 -4.69 6.29 9.47
CA GLU A 3 -5.57 7.07 10.35
C GLU A 3 -5.10 8.53 10.37
N SER A 4 -6.04 9.48 10.26
CA SER A 4 -5.73 10.91 10.38
C SER A 4 -5.37 11.27 11.82
N THR A 5 -4.51 12.26 12.00
CA THR A 5 -4.08 12.71 13.35
C THR A 5 -5.12 13.61 14.03
N SER A 6 -6.01 14.21 13.26
CA SER A 6 -7.05 15.09 13.77
C SER A 6 -8.28 15.03 12.87
N GLY A 7 -9.39 14.49 13.39
CA GLY A 7 -10.64 14.49 12.66
C GLY A 7 -11.20 15.92 12.48
N ARG A 8 -11.44 16.33 11.24
CA ARG A 8 -12.13 17.60 10.91
C ARG A 8 -13.54 17.65 11.53
N HIS A 9 -14.10 16.47 11.82
CA HIS A 9 -15.46 16.27 12.34
C HIS A 9 -15.50 15.63 13.74
N GLY A 10 -14.37 15.55 14.44
CA GLY A 10 -14.27 15.06 15.82
C GLY A 10 -13.59 13.70 15.95
N ASP A 11 -13.87 12.75 15.06
CA ASP A 11 -13.22 11.44 15.03
C ASP A 11 -12.20 11.35 13.89
N PRO A 12 -11.09 10.63 14.07
CA PRO A 12 -10.10 10.45 13.00
C PRO A 12 -10.66 9.66 11.82
N THR A 13 -10.33 10.07 10.61
CA THR A 13 -10.64 9.31 9.39
C THR A 13 -9.73 8.09 9.27
N ARG A 14 -10.28 6.93 8.95
CA ARG A 14 -9.56 5.67 8.76
C ARG A 14 -9.79 5.09 7.38
N LEU A 15 -8.74 5.09 6.58
CA LEU A 15 -8.72 4.48 5.25
C LEU A 15 -8.03 3.11 5.30
N LEU A 16 -8.71 2.08 4.86
CA LEU A 16 -8.08 0.78 4.60
C LEU A 16 -7.64 0.71 3.14
N VAL A 17 -6.35 0.50 2.89
CA VAL A 17 -5.82 0.24 1.55
C VAL A 17 -5.69 -1.27 1.40
N ASP A 18 -6.41 -1.83 0.45
CA ASP A 18 -6.54 -3.25 0.16
C ASP A 18 -7.03 -4.13 1.32
N CYS A 19 -7.61 -5.28 0.97
CA CYS A 19 -8.01 -6.29 1.92
C CYS A 19 -8.09 -7.67 1.26
N GLY A 20 -6.98 -8.40 1.22
CA GLY A 20 -6.95 -9.81 0.78
C GLY A 20 -7.31 -10.81 1.88
N LEU A 21 -7.41 -10.35 3.12
CA LEU A 21 -7.64 -11.23 4.27
C LEU A 21 -9.13 -11.60 4.43
N ALA A 22 -9.37 -12.79 5.00
CA ALA A 22 -10.72 -13.19 5.37
C ALA A 22 -11.30 -12.27 6.46
N LEU A 23 -12.62 -12.06 6.44
CA LEU A 23 -13.33 -11.18 7.38
C LEU A 23 -12.98 -11.46 8.85
N LYS A 24 -12.94 -12.75 9.25
CA LYS A 24 -12.55 -13.16 10.61
C LYS A 24 -11.16 -12.66 11.00
N GLU A 25 -10.21 -12.74 10.07
CA GLU A 25 -8.82 -12.31 10.30
C GLU A 25 -8.74 -10.78 10.43
N VAL A 26 -9.41 -10.05 9.54
CA VAL A 26 -9.49 -8.58 9.61
C VAL A 26 -10.09 -8.13 10.93
N THR A 27 -11.23 -8.71 11.33
CA THR A 27 -11.89 -8.39 12.60
C THR A 27 -10.98 -8.65 13.80
N ALA A 28 -10.24 -9.77 13.79
CA ALA A 28 -9.30 -10.08 14.87
C ALA A 28 -8.14 -9.07 14.95
N ARG A 29 -7.59 -8.66 13.80
CA ARG A 29 -6.51 -7.67 13.74
C ARG A 29 -6.95 -6.27 14.14
N LEU A 30 -8.17 -5.87 13.76
CA LEU A 30 -8.78 -4.61 14.22
C LEU A 30 -8.96 -4.62 15.75
N ALA A 31 -9.53 -5.70 16.30
CA ALA A 31 -9.74 -5.85 17.73
C ALA A 31 -8.42 -5.78 18.54
N GLN A 32 -7.31 -6.29 18.01
CA GLN A 32 -5.98 -6.15 18.64
C GLN A 32 -5.53 -4.68 18.73
N ARG A 33 -6.10 -3.79 17.92
CA ARG A 33 -5.84 -2.34 17.90
C ARG A 33 -6.94 -1.53 18.60
N GLY A 34 -7.89 -2.21 19.27
CA GLY A 34 -9.02 -1.58 19.91
C GLY A 34 -10.08 -1.03 18.93
N LEU A 35 -10.08 -1.53 17.69
CA LEU A 35 -10.95 -1.08 16.62
C LEU A 35 -11.97 -2.14 16.21
N ALA A 36 -13.09 -1.69 15.67
CA ALA A 36 -14.11 -2.49 15.02
C ALA A 36 -14.19 -2.16 13.52
N ILE A 37 -14.97 -2.93 12.78
CA ILE A 37 -15.19 -2.65 11.34
C ILE A 37 -15.87 -1.30 11.14
N SER A 38 -16.75 -0.91 12.06
CA SER A 38 -17.46 0.39 12.05
C SER A 38 -16.54 1.60 12.19
N ASP A 39 -15.29 1.40 12.60
CA ASP A 39 -14.32 2.49 12.74
C ASP A 39 -13.56 2.77 11.43
N ILE A 40 -13.85 2.01 10.36
CA ILE A 40 -13.29 2.23 9.02
C ILE A 40 -14.26 3.09 8.22
N ASP A 41 -13.76 4.14 7.58
CA ASP A 41 -14.60 5.06 6.78
C ASP A 41 -14.69 4.64 5.31
N ALA A 42 -13.61 4.06 4.76
CA ALA A 42 -13.60 3.58 3.38
C ALA A 42 -12.52 2.53 3.15
N ILE A 43 -12.68 1.79 2.04
CA ILE A 43 -11.66 0.87 1.52
C ILE A 43 -11.23 1.40 0.15
N PHE A 44 -9.92 1.57 -0.06
CA PHE A 44 -9.34 1.80 -1.37
C PHE A 44 -8.71 0.50 -1.88
N VAL A 45 -9.02 0.10 -3.12
CA VAL A 45 -8.46 -1.10 -3.75
C VAL A 45 -7.50 -0.68 -4.86
N THR A 46 -6.24 -1.07 -4.74
CA THR A 46 -5.17 -0.71 -5.67
C THR A 46 -5.28 -1.47 -6.99
N HIS A 47 -5.65 -2.74 -6.94
CA HIS A 47 -5.85 -3.60 -8.11
C HIS A 47 -6.59 -4.91 -7.74
N GLU A 48 -6.94 -5.71 -8.75
CA GLU A 48 -7.85 -6.86 -8.61
C GLU A 48 -7.22 -8.18 -8.17
N HIS A 49 -5.92 -8.27 -7.89
CA HIS A 49 -5.34 -9.53 -7.41
C HIS A 49 -5.95 -9.96 -6.08
N ASN A 50 -6.07 -11.27 -5.89
CA ASN A 50 -6.85 -11.83 -4.77
C ASN A 50 -6.30 -11.48 -3.39
N ASP A 51 -5.01 -11.30 -3.25
CA ASP A 51 -4.35 -10.85 -2.02
C ASP A 51 -4.59 -9.36 -1.70
N HIS A 52 -5.20 -8.60 -2.62
CA HIS A 52 -5.63 -7.22 -2.45
C HIS A 52 -7.15 -7.09 -2.37
N VAL A 53 -7.89 -7.70 -3.29
CA VAL A 53 -9.36 -7.55 -3.38
C VAL A 53 -10.16 -8.64 -2.68
N GLY A 54 -9.57 -9.82 -2.43
CA GLY A 54 -10.30 -11.05 -2.08
C GLY A 54 -11.19 -10.98 -0.85
N GLY A 55 -10.88 -10.15 0.14
CA GLY A 55 -11.67 -9.91 1.35
C GLY A 55 -12.57 -8.67 1.28
N VAL A 56 -12.34 -7.76 0.33
CA VAL A 56 -12.95 -6.43 0.26
C VAL A 56 -14.47 -6.47 0.29
N ALA A 57 -15.08 -7.22 -0.61
CA ALA A 57 -16.54 -7.23 -0.73
C ALA A 57 -17.24 -7.78 0.53
N ARG A 58 -16.62 -8.74 1.21
CA ARG A 58 -17.17 -9.28 2.48
C ARG A 58 -17.04 -8.27 3.62
N LEU A 59 -15.90 -7.60 3.69
CA LEU A 59 -15.65 -6.55 4.69
C LEU A 59 -16.58 -5.36 4.46
N ALA A 60 -16.68 -4.89 3.22
CA ALA A 60 -17.52 -3.76 2.84
C ALA A 60 -19.00 -4.02 3.19
N ARG A 61 -19.54 -5.21 2.87
CA ARG A 61 -20.91 -5.60 3.26
C ARG A 61 -21.11 -5.66 4.78
N ALA A 62 -20.12 -6.18 5.51
CA ALA A 62 -20.22 -6.31 6.97
C ALA A 62 -20.23 -4.96 7.70
N GLY A 63 -19.52 -3.95 7.17
CA GLY A 63 -19.45 -2.61 7.77
C GLY A 63 -20.27 -1.55 7.05
N GLY A 64 -20.91 -1.87 5.92
CA GLY A 64 -21.54 -0.85 5.07
C GLY A 64 -20.52 0.13 4.47
N LEU A 65 -19.28 -0.31 4.24
CA LEU A 65 -18.17 0.55 3.86
C LEU A 65 -18.20 0.86 2.36
N PRO A 66 -18.01 2.13 1.96
CA PRO A 66 -17.77 2.48 0.58
C PRO A 66 -16.39 1.94 0.11
N VAL A 67 -16.34 1.53 -1.15
CA VAL A 67 -15.12 1.04 -1.80
C VAL A 67 -14.77 1.96 -2.95
N LEU A 68 -13.51 2.39 -3.01
CA LEU A 68 -12.94 3.15 -4.12
C LEU A 68 -11.98 2.24 -4.89
N CYS A 69 -12.09 2.22 -6.19
CA CYS A 69 -11.15 1.50 -7.08
C CYS A 69 -11.21 2.10 -8.49
N THR A 70 -10.22 1.80 -9.33
CA THR A 70 -10.25 2.18 -10.74
C THR A 70 -11.32 1.41 -11.51
N HIS A 71 -11.71 1.93 -12.67
CA HIS A 71 -12.64 1.23 -13.58
C HIS A 71 -12.11 -0.16 -13.97
N GLY A 72 -10.82 -0.27 -14.29
CA GLY A 72 -10.20 -1.55 -14.67
C GLY A 72 -10.24 -2.57 -13.54
N THR A 73 -9.93 -2.16 -12.32
CA THR A 73 -10.03 -3.00 -11.12
C THR A 73 -11.47 -3.48 -10.87
N ARG A 74 -12.45 -2.57 -10.99
CA ARG A 74 -13.86 -2.94 -10.85
C ARG A 74 -14.31 -3.92 -11.93
N ALA A 75 -13.97 -3.65 -13.18
CA ALA A 75 -14.35 -4.48 -14.32
C ALA A 75 -13.63 -5.85 -14.39
N ALA A 76 -12.54 -6.01 -13.66
CA ALA A 76 -11.83 -7.29 -13.55
C ALA A 76 -12.54 -8.29 -12.63
N CYS A 77 -13.34 -7.80 -11.68
CA CYS A 77 -14.15 -8.63 -10.80
C CYS A 77 -15.59 -8.79 -11.37
N PRO A 78 -16.20 -9.99 -11.26
CA PRO A 78 -17.57 -10.18 -11.73
C PRO A 78 -18.57 -9.32 -10.94
N ASP A 79 -19.69 -8.95 -11.56
CA ASP A 79 -20.71 -8.09 -10.94
C ASP A 79 -21.25 -8.65 -9.62
N GLU A 80 -21.35 -9.98 -9.52
CA GLU A 80 -21.80 -10.68 -8.30
C GLU A 80 -20.84 -10.42 -7.12
N PHE A 81 -19.54 -10.23 -7.40
CA PHE A 81 -18.56 -9.89 -6.36
C PHE A 81 -18.92 -8.57 -5.68
N TRP A 82 -19.38 -7.58 -6.46
CA TRP A 82 -19.73 -6.26 -5.97
C TRP A 82 -21.19 -6.13 -5.50
N SER A 83 -21.99 -7.20 -5.60
CA SER A 83 -23.38 -7.17 -5.17
C SER A 83 -23.50 -6.75 -3.70
N GLY A 84 -24.31 -5.70 -3.41
CA GLY A 84 -24.49 -5.14 -2.08
C GLY A 84 -23.30 -4.32 -1.54
N VAL A 85 -22.36 -3.93 -2.40
CA VAL A 85 -21.23 -3.05 -2.07
C VAL A 85 -21.41 -1.72 -2.78
N GLN A 86 -21.24 -0.61 -2.08
CA GLN A 86 -21.18 0.72 -2.68
C GLN A 86 -19.78 0.91 -3.26
N VAL A 87 -19.64 0.83 -4.59
CA VAL A 87 -18.37 1.04 -5.29
C VAL A 87 -18.39 2.39 -6.00
N SER A 88 -17.36 3.18 -5.77
CA SER A 88 -17.08 4.43 -6.49
C SER A 88 -15.85 4.23 -7.38
N GLU A 89 -16.04 4.37 -8.67
CA GLU A 89 -14.93 4.35 -9.63
C GLU A 89 -14.15 5.67 -9.55
N VAL A 90 -12.83 5.56 -9.51
CA VAL A 90 -11.92 6.69 -9.44
C VAL A 90 -11.03 6.73 -10.69
N ASP A 91 -10.70 7.94 -11.11
CA ASP A 91 -9.72 8.15 -12.18
C ASP A 91 -8.31 7.97 -11.61
N SER A 92 -7.48 7.18 -12.30
CA SER A 92 -6.11 6.89 -11.91
C SER A 92 -5.17 8.12 -11.91
N HIS A 93 -5.65 9.28 -12.37
CA HIS A 93 -4.90 10.53 -12.42
C HIS A 93 -5.59 11.68 -11.65
N ALA A 94 -6.72 11.43 -11.00
CA ALA A 94 -7.45 12.45 -10.25
C ALA A 94 -7.10 12.43 -8.77
N ASP A 95 -7.13 13.61 -8.17
CA ASP A 95 -7.09 13.77 -6.72
C ASP A 95 -8.52 13.54 -6.15
N ILE A 96 -8.62 12.77 -5.07
CA ILE A 96 -9.89 12.40 -4.44
C ILE A 96 -9.87 12.93 -3.01
N GLU A 97 -10.85 13.71 -2.63
CA GLU A 97 -11.05 14.12 -1.23
C GLU A 97 -11.89 13.05 -0.51
N LEU A 98 -11.35 12.51 0.58
CA LEU A 98 -12.00 11.56 1.46
C LEU A 98 -11.87 12.04 2.90
N CYS A 99 -12.89 12.70 3.43
CA CYS A 99 -12.90 13.26 4.79
C CYS A 99 -11.65 14.11 5.09
N ASP A 100 -10.72 13.58 5.91
CA ASP A 100 -9.50 14.28 6.30
C ASP A 100 -8.33 14.03 5.32
N PHE A 101 -8.53 13.23 4.28
CA PHE A 101 -7.47 12.86 3.35
C PHE A 101 -7.73 13.39 1.95
N GLN A 102 -6.66 13.83 1.29
CA GLN A 102 -6.55 13.93 -0.14
C GLN A 102 -5.76 12.71 -0.64
N LEU A 103 -6.39 11.92 -1.50
CA LEU A 103 -5.80 10.74 -2.11
C LEU A 103 -5.38 11.10 -3.53
N ARG A 104 -4.11 10.95 -3.83
CA ARG A 104 -3.57 11.09 -5.18
C ARG A 104 -3.21 9.72 -5.70
N CYS A 105 -3.96 9.25 -6.69
CA CYS A 105 -3.68 8.00 -7.38
C CYS A 105 -2.59 8.20 -8.44
N PHE A 106 -1.77 7.19 -8.63
CA PHE A 106 -0.84 7.14 -9.75
C PHE A 106 -0.69 5.71 -10.30
N PRO A 107 -0.70 5.55 -11.65
CA PRO A 107 -0.59 4.23 -12.27
C PRO A 107 0.81 3.65 -12.10
N VAL A 108 0.87 2.34 -11.98
CA VAL A 108 2.12 1.60 -11.82
C VAL A 108 2.23 0.45 -12.81
N PRO A 109 3.45 0.08 -13.24
CA PRO A 109 3.67 -1.11 -14.07
C PRO A 109 3.47 -2.38 -13.25
N HIS A 110 2.31 -3.01 -13.39
CA HIS A 110 1.98 -4.29 -12.77
C HIS A 110 1.07 -5.11 -13.69
N ASP A 111 1.02 -6.43 -13.53
CA ASP A 111 0.25 -7.33 -14.38
C ASP A 111 -1.24 -7.41 -13.96
N ALA A 112 -1.86 -6.25 -13.83
CA ALA A 112 -3.27 -6.04 -13.53
C ALA A 112 -3.94 -5.11 -14.57
N ARG A 113 -5.26 -4.95 -14.54
CA ARG A 113 -5.99 -4.21 -15.58
C ARG A 113 -5.76 -2.70 -15.55
N GLU A 114 -5.82 -2.12 -14.35
CA GLU A 114 -5.60 -0.68 -14.12
C GLU A 114 -5.04 -0.48 -12.71
N PRO A 115 -3.80 -0.98 -12.48
CA PRO A 115 -3.20 -0.93 -11.17
C PRO A 115 -2.73 0.49 -10.83
N VAL A 116 -3.09 0.93 -9.62
CA VAL A 116 -2.69 2.23 -9.09
C VAL A 116 -2.07 2.09 -7.71
N GLN A 117 -1.27 3.08 -7.34
CA GLN A 117 -0.79 3.27 -5.99
C GLN A 117 -1.17 4.67 -5.49
N LEU A 118 -0.85 5.00 -4.26
CA LEU A 118 -1.38 6.17 -3.58
C LEU A 118 -0.30 7.03 -2.93
N VAL A 119 -0.50 8.35 -3.01
CA VAL A 119 -0.06 9.27 -1.97
C VAL A 119 -1.28 9.74 -1.20
N ILE A 120 -1.26 9.54 0.11
CA ILE A 120 -2.32 9.94 1.04
C ILE A 120 -1.80 11.17 1.78
N GLU A 121 -2.44 12.31 1.57
CA GLU A 121 -2.08 13.56 2.22
C GLU A 121 -3.16 13.96 3.21
N GLU A 122 -2.78 14.23 4.46
CA GLU A 122 -3.72 14.70 5.47
C GLU A 122 -4.05 16.16 5.24
N ILE A 123 -5.34 16.49 5.18
CA ILE A 123 -5.81 17.85 4.93
C ILE A 123 -5.89 18.62 6.24
N HIS A 124 -5.04 19.63 6.41
CA HIS A 124 -5.05 20.54 7.53
C HIS A 124 -5.48 21.94 7.12
N LEU A 125 -6.27 22.62 7.96
CA LEU A 125 -6.58 24.05 7.76
C LEU A 125 -5.32 24.88 8.00
N GLY A 126 -4.74 25.38 6.90
CA GLY A 126 -3.63 26.35 6.94
C GLY A 126 -2.22 25.79 7.07
N ALA A 127 -2.03 24.47 6.98
CA ALA A 127 -0.70 23.86 6.98
C ALA A 127 -0.62 22.69 5.98
N THR A 128 0.57 22.38 5.49
CA THR A 128 0.84 21.15 4.75
C THR A 128 0.69 19.96 5.69
N GLY A 129 -0.21 19.04 5.39
CA GLY A 129 -0.40 17.81 6.13
C GLY A 129 0.76 16.82 5.96
N HIS A 130 0.69 15.72 6.70
CA HIS A 130 1.59 14.59 6.49
C HIS A 130 1.25 13.88 5.18
N ARG A 131 2.28 13.40 4.50
CA ARG A 131 2.17 12.68 3.24
C ARG A 131 2.71 11.25 3.41
N LEU A 132 1.86 10.27 3.17
CA LEU A 132 2.21 8.85 3.16
C LEU A 132 2.15 8.32 1.72
N GLY A 133 3.27 7.87 1.18
CA GLY A 133 3.31 7.14 -0.08
C GLY A 133 3.11 5.64 0.16
N VAL A 134 2.27 5.02 -0.65
CA VAL A 134 2.08 3.57 -0.71
C VAL A 134 2.53 3.10 -2.08
N LEU A 135 3.47 2.15 -2.12
CA LEU A 135 3.99 1.53 -3.33
C LEU A 135 4.21 0.05 -3.08
N THR A 136 3.26 -0.76 -3.49
CA THR A 136 3.33 -2.22 -3.52
C THR A 136 2.96 -2.71 -4.92
N ASP A 137 3.33 -3.92 -5.27
CA ASP A 137 2.96 -4.52 -6.55
C ASP A 137 3.36 -3.66 -7.75
N VAL A 138 4.65 -3.46 -7.88
CA VAL A 138 5.24 -2.68 -8.97
C VAL A 138 6.47 -3.39 -9.54
N GLY A 139 6.48 -3.63 -10.84
CA GLY A 139 7.57 -4.37 -11.48
C GLY A 139 8.83 -3.54 -11.73
N LYS A 140 8.69 -2.23 -11.81
CA LYS A 140 9.82 -1.30 -11.98
C LYS A 140 9.45 0.11 -11.55
N SER A 141 10.42 0.87 -11.04
CA SER A 141 10.26 2.31 -10.86
C SER A 141 10.20 3.06 -12.19
N THR A 142 9.56 4.21 -12.18
CA THR A 142 9.52 5.18 -13.27
C THR A 142 9.73 6.57 -12.71
N PRO A 143 10.21 7.55 -13.51
CA PRO A 143 10.32 8.94 -13.04
C PRO A 143 9.03 9.51 -12.46
N PHE A 144 7.87 9.08 -12.98
CA PHE A 144 6.57 9.50 -12.47
C PHE A 144 6.29 8.98 -11.05
N ILE A 145 6.63 7.70 -10.77
CA ILE A 145 6.53 7.10 -9.43
C ILE A 145 7.46 7.83 -8.46
N GLU A 146 8.70 8.08 -8.87
CA GLU A 146 9.72 8.76 -8.07
C GLU A 146 9.31 10.19 -7.73
N GLU A 147 8.74 10.92 -8.69
CA GLU A 147 8.18 12.25 -8.48
C GLU A 147 6.98 12.21 -7.52
N ALA A 148 6.05 11.28 -7.70
CA ALA A 148 4.87 11.15 -6.84
C ALA A 148 5.25 10.89 -5.37
N LEU A 149 6.26 10.05 -5.13
CA LEU A 149 6.72 9.67 -3.79
C LEU A 149 7.70 10.67 -3.16
N SER A 150 8.26 11.59 -3.94
CA SER A 150 9.21 12.59 -3.44
C SER A 150 8.55 13.53 -2.43
N GLY A 151 9.25 13.82 -1.33
CA GLY A 151 8.76 14.68 -0.25
C GLY A 151 7.66 14.07 0.61
N CYS A 152 7.46 12.75 0.60
CA CYS A 152 6.64 12.05 1.56
C CYS A 152 7.31 12.00 2.94
N ASP A 153 6.49 12.07 4.00
CA ASP A 153 6.93 11.91 5.39
C ASP A 153 7.07 10.42 5.77
N GLY A 154 6.25 9.57 5.17
CA GLY A 154 6.29 8.12 5.31
C GLY A 154 6.16 7.40 3.98
N LEU A 155 6.78 6.23 3.86
CA LEU A 155 6.65 5.36 2.71
C LEU A 155 6.31 3.94 3.16
N PHE A 156 5.26 3.37 2.57
CA PHE A 156 4.98 1.95 2.59
C PHE A 156 5.48 1.38 1.27
N LEU A 157 6.67 0.76 1.28
CA LEU A 157 7.44 0.44 0.08
C LEU A 157 7.58 -1.07 -0.09
N GLU A 158 7.28 -1.58 -1.27
CA GLU A 158 7.56 -2.96 -1.62
C GLU A 158 9.05 -3.28 -1.49
N ALA A 159 9.34 -4.44 -0.89
CA ALA A 159 10.63 -5.12 -0.93
C ALA A 159 10.33 -6.62 -1.08
N ASN A 160 9.92 -7.02 -2.29
CA ASN A 160 9.31 -8.32 -2.48
C ASN A 160 10.33 -9.46 -2.37
N HIS A 161 11.43 -9.40 -3.11
CA HIS A 161 12.34 -10.54 -3.19
C HIS A 161 13.82 -10.13 -3.18
N ASP A 162 14.63 -11.05 -2.69
CA ASP A 162 16.05 -11.06 -2.94
C ASP A 162 16.31 -11.77 -4.27
N GLU A 163 17.11 -11.17 -5.14
CA GLU A 163 17.36 -11.66 -6.50
C GLU A 163 18.03 -13.04 -6.50
N ALA A 164 18.96 -13.28 -5.57
CA ALA A 164 19.67 -14.55 -5.47
C ALA A 164 18.73 -15.66 -4.94
N LEU A 165 17.88 -15.35 -3.94
CA LEU A 165 16.90 -16.31 -3.45
C LEU A 165 15.85 -16.64 -4.51
N LEU A 166 15.37 -15.67 -5.27
CA LEU A 166 14.43 -15.91 -6.36
C LEU A 166 15.09 -16.78 -7.46
N ALA A 167 16.31 -16.47 -7.85
CA ALA A 167 17.05 -17.26 -8.84
C ALA A 167 17.27 -18.71 -8.39
N ALA A 168 17.59 -18.93 -7.11
CA ALA A 168 17.86 -20.25 -6.53
C ALA A 168 16.58 -21.04 -6.15
N SER A 169 15.40 -20.41 -6.14
CA SER A 169 14.13 -21.05 -5.71
C SER A 169 13.72 -22.21 -6.64
N ASP A 170 12.84 -23.07 -6.15
CA ASP A 170 12.23 -24.16 -6.92
C ASP A 170 11.09 -23.70 -7.85
N TYR A 171 10.87 -22.39 -7.98
CA TYR A 171 9.84 -21.85 -8.86
C TYR A 171 10.14 -22.16 -10.34
N PRO A 172 9.10 -22.46 -11.15
CA PRO A 172 9.28 -22.58 -12.59
C PRO A 172 9.91 -21.33 -13.21
N PRO A 173 10.73 -21.46 -14.27
CA PRO A 173 11.37 -20.31 -14.90
C PRO A 173 10.41 -19.19 -15.31
N SER A 174 9.22 -19.54 -15.81
CA SER A 174 8.17 -18.58 -16.17
C SER A 174 7.69 -17.75 -14.97
N LEU A 175 7.55 -18.38 -13.79
CA LEU A 175 7.15 -17.67 -12.57
C LEU A 175 8.26 -16.76 -12.07
N LYS A 176 9.52 -17.20 -12.10
CA LYS A 176 10.67 -16.33 -11.76
C LYS A 176 10.74 -15.12 -12.68
N GLN A 177 10.55 -15.32 -13.99
CA GLN A 177 10.52 -14.24 -14.97
C GLN A 177 9.34 -13.28 -14.75
N ARG A 178 8.17 -13.81 -14.38
CA ARG A 178 7.00 -12.97 -14.02
C ARG A 178 7.29 -12.13 -12.79
N ILE A 179 7.79 -12.74 -11.70
CA ILE A 179 8.08 -12.05 -10.43
C ILE A 179 9.13 -10.96 -10.62
N GLY A 180 10.28 -11.27 -11.21
CA GLY A 180 11.38 -10.33 -11.41
C GLY A 180 11.26 -9.49 -12.70
N GLY A 181 10.12 -9.57 -13.41
CA GLY A 181 9.89 -8.87 -14.66
C GLY A 181 9.37 -7.44 -14.48
N PRO A 182 9.28 -6.65 -15.56
CA PRO A 182 8.92 -5.24 -15.50
C PRO A 182 7.46 -4.95 -15.11
N PHE A 183 6.65 -5.98 -14.97
CA PHE A 183 5.27 -5.95 -14.48
C PHE A 183 5.06 -6.88 -13.28
N GLY A 184 6.14 -7.39 -12.67
CA GLY A 184 6.10 -8.21 -11.49
C GLY A 184 6.24 -7.38 -10.21
N HIS A 185 7.34 -7.60 -9.48
CA HIS A 185 7.59 -6.99 -8.17
C HIS A 185 9.00 -6.45 -8.05
N LEU A 186 9.21 -5.41 -7.24
CA LEU A 186 10.53 -4.88 -6.92
C LEU A 186 11.35 -5.89 -6.11
N SER A 187 12.59 -6.11 -6.53
CA SER A 187 13.59 -6.71 -5.67
C SER A 187 14.02 -5.75 -4.55
N ASN A 188 14.71 -6.26 -3.53
CA ASN A 188 15.28 -5.42 -2.47
C ASN A 188 16.21 -4.33 -3.05
N THR A 189 17.01 -4.68 -4.07
CA THR A 189 17.90 -3.75 -4.76
C THR A 189 17.14 -2.66 -5.52
N GLN A 190 16.07 -3.03 -6.21
CA GLN A 190 15.23 -2.06 -6.92
C GLN A 190 14.50 -1.12 -5.96
N SER A 191 14.03 -1.63 -4.83
CA SER A 191 13.42 -0.81 -3.76
C SER A 191 14.41 0.19 -3.17
N ALA A 192 15.65 -0.22 -2.96
CA ALA A 192 16.74 0.70 -2.57
C ALA A 192 17.00 1.76 -3.66
N GLY A 193 16.85 1.39 -4.93
CA GLY A 193 16.91 2.32 -6.06
C GLY A 193 15.84 3.40 -5.99
N VAL A 194 14.59 3.02 -5.69
CA VAL A 194 13.48 3.97 -5.47
C VAL A 194 13.84 4.96 -4.36
N LEU A 195 14.28 4.47 -3.19
CA LEU A 195 14.69 5.33 -2.08
C LEU A 195 15.83 6.28 -2.43
N THR A 196 16.73 5.87 -3.29
CA THR A 196 17.83 6.73 -3.76
C THR A 196 17.36 7.84 -4.70
N ALA A 197 16.30 7.57 -5.48
CA ALA A 197 15.78 8.48 -6.49
C ALA A 197 14.82 9.54 -5.92
N VAL A 198 14.07 9.21 -4.85
CA VAL A 198 13.09 10.12 -4.26
C VAL A 198 13.73 11.18 -3.35
N ASP A 199 13.10 12.35 -3.25
CA ASP A 199 13.47 13.34 -2.24
C ASP A 199 13.07 12.86 -0.84
N GLN A 200 14.08 12.57 -0.03
CA GLN A 200 13.95 12.11 1.36
C GLN A 200 14.00 13.26 2.38
N SER A 201 13.91 14.53 1.97
CA SER A 201 14.09 15.66 2.88
C SER A 201 13.13 15.66 4.07
N ARG A 202 11.92 15.14 3.88
CA ARG A 202 10.87 15.02 4.89
C ARG A 202 10.71 13.59 5.45
N LEU A 203 11.39 12.61 4.86
CA LEU A 203 11.16 11.19 5.13
C LEU A 203 11.55 10.80 6.55
N GLN A 204 10.57 10.46 7.37
CA GLN A 204 10.71 10.06 8.77
C GLN A 204 10.71 8.54 8.92
N THR A 205 9.89 7.85 8.13
CA THR A 205 9.62 6.42 8.29
C THR A 205 9.48 5.73 6.94
N VAL A 206 10.10 4.56 6.83
CA VAL A 206 9.88 3.60 5.73
C VAL A 206 9.44 2.28 6.32
N VAL A 207 8.37 1.73 5.78
CA VAL A 207 7.93 0.37 6.04
C VAL A 207 8.22 -0.47 4.80
N ALA A 208 9.22 -1.35 4.88
CA ALA A 208 9.42 -2.37 3.86
C ALA A 208 8.31 -3.40 3.99
N ALA A 209 7.54 -3.58 2.93
CA ALA A 209 6.33 -4.39 2.91
C ALA A 209 6.30 -5.34 1.72
N HIS A 210 5.25 -6.16 1.66
CA HIS A 210 5.01 -7.10 0.56
C HIS A 210 6.17 -8.09 0.33
N LEU A 211 6.84 -8.50 1.42
CA LEU A 211 7.97 -9.43 1.37
C LEU A 211 7.48 -10.84 1.00
N SER A 212 8.13 -11.46 0.02
CA SER A 212 7.92 -12.87 -0.33
C SER A 212 8.36 -13.77 0.81
N ARG A 213 7.48 -14.69 1.23
CA ARG A 213 7.79 -15.68 2.27
C ARG A 213 8.87 -16.69 1.84
N HIS A 214 9.02 -16.90 0.54
CA HIS A 214 9.93 -17.90 -0.02
C HIS A 214 11.22 -17.29 -0.55
N ASN A 215 11.12 -16.10 -1.13
CA ASN A 215 12.22 -15.48 -1.87
C ASN A 215 12.77 -14.22 -1.18
N ASN A 216 12.43 -13.99 0.10
CA ASN A 216 12.99 -12.88 0.87
C ASN A 216 13.16 -13.26 2.34
N ARG A 217 13.89 -12.42 3.04
CA ARG A 217 14.07 -12.44 4.51
C ARG A 217 14.10 -11.01 5.02
N PRO A 218 13.57 -10.74 6.22
CA PRO A 218 13.60 -9.40 6.82
C PRO A 218 14.98 -8.76 6.83
N GLU A 219 16.02 -9.55 7.12
CA GLU A 219 17.41 -9.11 7.20
C GLU A 219 17.92 -8.63 5.84
N LEU A 220 17.60 -9.36 4.76
CA LEU A 220 18.03 -9.00 3.39
C LEU A 220 17.35 -7.71 2.91
N ALA A 221 16.07 -7.54 3.21
CA ALA A 221 15.36 -6.29 2.91
C ALA A 221 15.96 -5.13 3.73
N HIS A 222 16.20 -5.34 5.03
CA HIS A 222 16.84 -4.34 5.90
C HIS A 222 18.21 -3.93 5.38
N ASP A 223 19.09 -4.89 5.06
CA ASP A 223 20.47 -4.65 4.64
C ASP A 223 20.55 -3.94 3.29
N ALA A 224 19.55 -4.15 2.40
CA ALA A 224 19.46 -3.43 1.14
C ALA A 224 18.96 -1.99 1.32
N LEU A 225 17.99 -1.75 2.19
CA LEU A 225 17.30 -0.46 2.31
C LEU A 225 18.00 0.49 3.29
N ARG A 226 18.53 -0.02 4.43
CA ARG A 226 19.11 0.83 5.47
C ARG A 226 20.25 1.74 4.98
N PRO A 227 21.21 1.28 4.13
CA PRO A 227 22.32 2.10 3.68
C PRO A 227 21.93 3.32 2.84
N VAL A 228 20.77 3.29 2.16
CA VAL A 228 20.32 4.37 1.28
C VAL A 228 19.34 5.33 1.97
N LEU A 229 18.94 5.03 3.20
CA LEU A 229 18.11 5.90 4.01
C LEU A 229 18.95 6.92 4.78
N ARG A 230 18.39 8.11 4.98
CA ARG A 230 18.95 9.09 5.91
C ARG A 230 19.05 8.51 7.32
N THR A 231 20.04 8.95 8.09
CA THR A 231 20.30 8.45 9.44
C THR A 231 19.12 8.64 10.38
N GLN A 232 18.38 9.73 10.26
CA GLN A 232 17.21 10.04 11.09
C GLN A 232 15.94 9.29 10.69
N SER A 233 15.88 8.72 9.48
CA SER A 233 14.71 7.98 9.03
C SER A 233 14.68 6.58 9.67
N GLN A 234 13.51 6.19 10.16
CA GLN A 234 13.28 4.85 10.72
C GLN A 234 12.97 3.85 9.60
N LEU A 235 13.44 2.64 9.74
CA LEU A 235 13.12 1.52 8.84
C LEU A 235 12.44 0.42 9.63
N HIS A 236 11.23 0.06 9.21
CA HIS A 236 10.47 -1.07 9.74
C HIS A 236 10.29 -2.12 8.66
N ILE A 237 10.32 -3.38 9.05
CA ILE A 237 10.05 -4.51 8.15
C ILE A 237 8.72 -5.13 8.54
N ALA A 238 7.72 -5.05 7.66
CA ALA A 238 6.42 -5.63 7.91
C ALA A 238 6.47 -7.15 7.81
N SER A 239 5.79 -7.83 8.73
CA SER A 239 5.63 -9.28 8.66
C SER A 239 4.19 -9.68 8.40
N GLN A 240 4.00 -10.73 7.61
CA GLN A 240 2.67 -11.28 7.33
C GLN A 240 1.99 -11.82 8.60
N ALA A 241 2.76 -12.35 9.53
CA ALA A 241 2.21 -12.98 10.73
C ALA A 241 1.68 -11.94 11.73
N ASN A 242 2.46 -10.90 12.01
CA ASN A 242 2.20 -9.98 13.11
C ASN A 242 1.76 -8.58 12.63
N GLY A 243 1.97 -8.26 11.35
CA GLY A 243 1.80 -6.88 10.87
C GLY A 243 2.79 -5.92 11.55
N LEU A 244 2.34 -4.70 11.77
CA LEU A 244 3.04 -3.66 12.53
C LEU A 244 2.04 -2.97 13.48
N ASP A 245 2.56 -2.42 14.56
CA ASP A 245 1.80 -1.48 15.38
C ASP A 245 1.64 -0.14 14.68
N TRP A 246 0.82 0.75 15.27
CA TRP A 246 0.70 2.10 14.79
C TRP A 246 2.06 2.80 14.76
N LEU A 247 2.38 3.39 13.63
CA LEU A 247 3.54 4.26 13.44
C LEU A 247 3.03 5.67 13.24
N ALA A 248 3.46 6.59 14.08
CA ALA A 248 3.07 7.99 13.98
C ALA A 248 4.09 8.77 13.16
N LEU A 249 3.62 9.62 12.26
CA LEU A 249 4.42 10.66 11.61
C LEU A 249 4.43 11.88 12.53
N ALA A 250 5.63 12.36 12.89
CA ALA A 250 5.79 13.53 13.76
C ALA A 250 5.69 14.84 12.95
N ARG A 251 5.19 15.91 13.61
CA ARG A 251 5.17 17.27 13.05
C ARG A 251 6.51 17.96 13.19
#